data_3b77580d7476d0050013fcb1cddf5195
#
_entry.id   3b77580d7476d0050013fcb1cddf5195
#
_cell.length_a   1.000
_cell.length_b   1.000
_cell.length_c   1.000
_cell.angle_alpha   90.00
_cell.angle_beta   90.00
_cell.angle_gamma   90.00
#
_symmetry.space_group_name_H-M   'P 1'
#
loop_
_entity.id
_entity.type
_entity.pdbx_description
1 polymer ?
#
loop_
_entity_poly.entity_id
_entity_poly.type
_entity_poly.pdbx_seq_one_letter_code
_entity_poly.pdbx_strand_id
1 'polypeptide(L)'
;MDEQKTDYYGNIILLGSSNVGKSNMMNQFLRGKFEEAYLATIGINCLNKLFIFDGKKVKINYYDTAGQERYNSINLTLLRKADGVILVYDITSQESFRKVDFWIQELHNKNKDSKVLMLVGNKTDLDNEREVSFQQGEKKANEIGCPFMETSAKTNHNIKECFEKASRILYLKKSEEDGDDQNNVFSLAFDSQKKKGGCCSDKK
;
A
#
# COMPACT_ATOMS: atom_id res chain seq x y z
N MET A 1 14.53 5.85 30.83
CA MET A 1 14.33 5.81 29.35
C MET A 1 12.94 6.37 29.12
N ASP A 2 12.85 7.63 28.69
CA ASP A 2 11.56 8.25 28.42
C ASP A 2 10.86 7.48 27.31
N GLU A 3 9.75 6.81 27.64
CA GLU A 3 8.79 6.34 26.64
C GLU A 3 8.26 7.59 25.92
N GLN A 4 8.85 7.88 24.77
CA GLN A 4 8.44 9.03 23.98
C GLN A 4 6.98 8.80 23.57
N LYS A 5 6.08 9.53 24.23
CA LYS A 5 4.64 9.47 23.97
C LYS A 5 4.38 9.56 22.46
N THR A 6 3.75 8.55 21.91
CA THR A 6 3.32 8.50 20.52
C THR A 6 1.94 9.17 20.44
N ASP A 7 1.77 10.09 19.49
CA ASP A 7 0.53 10.85 19.36
C ASP A 7 -0.54 10.03 18.61
N TYR A 8 -0.13 9.25 17.58
CA TYR A 8 -1.04 8.44 16.77
C TYR A 8 -0.51 7.03 16.54
N TYR A 9 -1.44 6.07 16.50
CA TYR A 9 -1.17 4.67 16.16
C TYR A 9 -2.03 4.25 14.97
N GLY A 10 -1.44 3.49 14.04
CA GLY A 10 -2.16 2.95 12.90
C GLY A 10 -1.72 1.55 12.52
N ASN A 11 -2.65 0.77 11.98
CA ASN A 11 -2.45 -0.59 11.51
C ASN A 11 -2.70 -0.64 10.01
N ILE A 12 -1.66 -0.87 9.22
CA ILE A 12 -1.72 -1.04 7.78
C ILE A 12 -1.47 -2.51 7.45
N ILE A 13 -2.39 -3.10 6.68
CA ILE A 13 -2.26 -4.47 6.22
C ILE A 13 -1.92 -4.49 4.73
N LEU A 14 -0.98 -5.36 4.34
CA LEU A 14 -0.71 -5.66 2.94
C LEU A 14 -1.62 -6.79 2.50
N LEU A 15 -2.51 -6.55 1.54
CA LEU A 15 -3.41 -7.54 0.95
C LEU A 15 -3.07 -7.80 -0.50
N GLY A 16 -3.40 -8.98 -0.99
CA GLY A 16 -3.20 -9.40 -2.36
C GLY A 16 -2.87 -10.89 -2.44
N SER A 17 -2.88 -11.44 -3.63
CA SER A 17 -2.62 -12.85 -3.90
C SER A 17 -1.25 -13.32 -3.38
N SER A 18 -1.06 -14.63 -3.33
CA SER A 18 0.26 -15.20 -3.05
C SER A 18 1.25 -14.79 -4.14
N ASN A 19 2.52 -14.64 -3.77
CA ASN A 19 3.64 -14.32 -4.67
C ASN A 19 3.58 -12.96 -5.41
N VAL A 20 2.67 -12.03 -5.04
CA VAL A 20 2.71 -10.67 -5.60
C VAL A 20 3.82 -9.79 -5.02
N GLY A 21 4.53 -10.27 -4.00
CA GLY A 21 5.72 -9.62 -3.43
C GLY A 21 5.46 -8.77 -2.17
N LYS A 22 4.35 -8.95 -1.46
CA LYS A 22 4.02 -8.21 -0.22
C LYS A 22 5.15 -8.24 0.82
N SER A 23 5.64 -9.44 1.15
CA SER A 23 6.72 -9.64 2.13
C SER A 23 8.01 -8.94 1.70
N ASN A 24 8.37 -9.04 0.42
CA ASN A 24 9.55 -8.38 -0.12
C ASN A 24 9.41 -6.86 -0.13
N MET A 25 8.24 -6.31 -0.46
CA MET A 25 7.99 -4.88 -0.35
C MET A 25 8.18 -4.40 1.09
N MET A 26 7.61 -5.11 2.08
CA MET A 26 7.74 -4.77 3.49
C MET A 26 9.19 -4.90 3.99
N ASN A 27 9.89 -5.97 3.63
CA ASN A 27 11.30 -6.17 4.00
C ASN A 27 12.19 -5.10 3.37
N GLN A 28 11.96 -4.76 2.11
CA GLN A 28 12.69 -3.69 1.41
C GLN A 28 12.48 -2.33 2.09
N PHE A 29 11.23 -2.00 2.44
CA PHE A 29 10.92 -0.74 3.10
C PHE A 29 11.52 -0.60 4.50
N LEU A 30 11.45 -1.65 5.31
CA LEU A 30 11.80 -1.59 6.74
C LEU A 30 13.24 -2.02 7.03
N ARG A 31 13.83 -2.86 6.18
CA ARG A 31 15.16 -3.46 6.40
C ARG A 31 16.14 -3.22 5.25
N GLY A 32 15.69 -2.67 4.11
CA GLY A 32 16.51 -2.52 2.90
C GLY A 32 16.97 -3.86 2.33
N LYS A 33 16.15 -4.92 2.44
CA LYS A 33 16.50 -6.29 2.00
C LYS A 33 15.45 -6.83 1.06
N PHE A 34 15.92 -7.45 -0.01
CA PHE A 34 15.14 -8.25 -0.95
C PHE A 34 15.57 -9.71 -0.87
N GLU A 35 14.64 -10.64 -0.84
CA GLU A 35 14.89 -12.07 -0.80
C GLU A 35 14.40 -12.71 -2.10
N GLU A 36 15.31 -13.27 -2.92
CA GLU A 36 14.94 -13.93 -4.18
C GLU A 36 14.17 -15.24 -3.94
N ALA A 37 14.54 -15.97 -2.87
CA ALA A 37 13.88 -17.22 -2.55
C ALA A 37 12.46 -16.97 -2.08
N TYR A 38 11.47 -17.45 -2.84
CA TYR A 38 10.09 -17.46 -2.41
C TYR A 38 9.90 -18.48 -1.29
N LEU A 39 9.79 -17.96 -0.07
CA LEU A 39 9.26 -18.73 1.06
C LEU A 39 7.84 -18.23 1.30
N ALA A 40 6.86 -19.15 1.19
CA ALA A 40 5.49 -18.80 1.53
C ALA A 40 5.43 -18.28 2.97
N THR A 41 4.86 -17.10 3.18
CA THR A 41 4.70 -16.52 4.51
C THR A 41 3.83 -17.46 5.34
N ILE A 42 4.40 -18.02 6.41
CA ILE A 42 3.67 -18.84 7.38
C ILE A 42 3.29 -17.94 8.56
N GLY A 43 1.99 -17.64 8.71
CA GLY A 43 1.49 -16.78 9.78
C GLY A 43 1.46 -15.29 9.43
N ILE A 44 1.68 -14.44 10.45
CA ILE A 44 1.63 -12.99 10.36
C ILE A 44 3.00 -12.45 10.76
N ASN A 45 3.60 -11.63 9.90
CA ASN A 45 4.77 -10.83 10.26
C ASN A 45 4.31 -9.39 10.52
N CYS A 46 4.62 -8.88 11.71
CA CYS A 46 4.29 -7.51 12.10
C CYS A 46 5.58 -6.73 12.33
N LEU A 47 5.76 -5.67 11.59
CA LEU A 47 6.87 -4.73 11.75
C LEU A 47 6.30 -3.32 11.91
N ASN A 48 7.02 -2.43 12.61
CA ASN A 48 6.53 -1.06 12.82
C ASN A 48 7.59 -0.02 12.43
N LYS A 49 7.10 1.18 12.15
CA LYS A 49 7.92 2.36 11.88
C LYS A 49 7.30 3.59 12.53
N LEU A 50 8.16 4.44 13.07
CA LEU A 50 7.80 5.74 13.61
C LEU A 50 8.01 6.80 12.52
N PHE A 51 7.00 7.64 12.31
CA PHE A 51 7.05 8.80 11.45
C PHE A 51 6.86 10.08 12.28
N ILE A 52 7.26 11.20 11.70
CA ILE A 52 6.91 12.51 12.20
C ILE A 52 6.14 13.20 11.06
N PHE A 53 4.84 13.39 11.27
CA PHE A 53 3.96 14.13 10.36
C PHE A 53 3.41 15.34 11.10
N ASP A 54 3.62 16.52 10.53
CA ASP A 54 3.14 17.80 11.06
C ASP A 54 3.48 18.00 12.55
N GLY A 55 4.72 17.56 12.93
CA GLY A 55 5.24 17.64 14.31
C GLY A 55 4.71 16.54 15.25
N LYS A 56 3.76 15.71 14.82
CA LYS A 56 3.19 14.60 15.62
C LYS A 56 3.96 13.30 15.38
N LYS A 57 4.14 12.50 16.42
CA LYS A 57 4.75 11.17 16.37
C LYS A 57 3.71 10.12 16.03
N VAL A 58 3.84 9.52 14.84
CA VAL A 58 2.90 8.54 14.27
C VAL A 58 3.57 7.19 14.17
N LYS A 59 3.11 6.21 14.95
CA LYS A 59 3.61 4.83 14.91
C LYS A 59 2.68 3.98 14.05
N ILE A 60 3.20 3.45 12.95
CA ILE A 60 2.47 2.57 12.04
C ILE A 60 2.97 1.13 12.19
N ASN A 61 2.06 0.21 12.44
CA ASN A 61 2.28 -1.22 12.39
C ASN A 61 1.90 -1.73 11.00
N TYR A 62 2.81 -2.42 10.35
CA TYR A 62 2.59 -3.06 9.06
C TYR A 62 2.47 -4.56 9.26
N TYR A 63 1.42 -5.12 8.71
CA TYR A 63 1.16 -6.56 8.77
C TYR A 63 1.28 -7.17 7.39
N ASP A 64 2.26 -8.09 7.25
CA ASP A 64 2.38 -8.94 6.08
C ASP A 64 1.52 -10.17 6.26
N THR A 65 0.65 -10.44 5.30
CA THR A 65 -0.27 -11.56 5.34
C THR A 65 0.17 -12.65 4.36
N ALA A 66 -0.02 -13.92 4.76
CA ALA A 66 0.07 -15.01 3.81
C ALA A 66 -0.98 -14.79 2.71
N GLY A 67 -0.52 -14.63 1.45
CA GLY A 67 -1.39 -14.40 0.29
C GLY A 67 -2.18 -15.62 -0.16
N GLN A 68 -2.16 -16.71 0.63
CA GLN A 68 -2.94 -17.90 0.34
C GLN A 68 -4.35 -17.74 0.91
N GLU A 69 -5.35 -17.76 0.03
CA GLU A 69 -6.77 -17.82 0.36
C GLU A 69 -7.14 -18.96 1.32
N ARG A 70 -6.27 -19.97 1.47
CA ARG A 70 -6.46 -21.11 2.41
C ARG A 70 -6.30 -20.75 3.88
N TYR A 71 -5.68 -19.59 4.21
CA TYR A 71 -5.50 -19.10 5.58
C TYR A 71 -6.50 -17.98 5.94
N ASN A 72 -7.70 -18.04 5.38
CA ASN A 72 -8.75 -17.02 5.56
C ASN A 72 -9.03 -16.66 7.02
N SER A 73 -8.93 -17.60 7.97
CA SER A 73 -9.26 -17.33 9.38
C SER A 73 -8.27 -16.35 10.04
N ILE A 74 -6.99 -16.41 9.71
CA ILE A 74 -5.94 -15.54 10.28
C ILE A 74 -6.05 -14.15 9.67
N ASN A 75 -6.22 -14.08 8.34
CA ASN A 75 -6.40 -12.81 7.62
C ASN A 75 -7.67 -12.08 8.06
N LEU A 76 -8.76 -12.80 8.37
CA LEU A 76 -10.03 -12.23 8.81
C LEU A 76 -9.94 -11.49 10.16
N THR A 77 -9.16 -12.02 11.10
CA THR A 77 -8.97 -11.37 12.41
C THR A 77 -8.15 -10.10 12.28
N LEU A 78 -7.16 -10.09 11.38
CA LEU A 78 -6.36 -8.89 11.10
C LEU A 78 -7.16 -7.81 10.39
N LEU A 79 -7.98 -8.19 9.40
CA LEU A 79 -8.82 -7.23 8.67
C LEU A 79 -9.72 -6.42 9.60
N ARG A 80 -10.21 -7.02 10.70
CA ARG A 80 -11.00 -6.30 11.71
C ARG A 80 -10.22 -5.23 12.46
N LYS A 81 -8.88 -5.36 12.52
CA LYS A 81 -8.00 -4.41 13.22
C LYS A 81 -7.30 -3.44 12.26
N ALA A 82 -7.55 -3.57 10.96
CA ALA A 82 -6.93 -2.72 9.97
C ALA A 82 -7.55 -1.33 9.99
N ASP A 83 -6.74 -0.31 10.17
CA ASP A 83 -7.14 1.08 9.94
C ASP A 83 -7.06 1.41 8.44
N GLY A 84 -6.18 0.71 7.71
CA GLY A 84 -6.06 0.83 6.27
C GLY A 84 -5.31 -0.31 5.60
N VAL A 85 -5.42 -0.39 4.29
CA VAL A 85 -4.89 -1.48 3.48
C VAL A 85 -4.07 -0.94 2.31
N ILE A 86 -2.90 -1.57 2.08
CA ILE A 86 -2.18 -1.49 0.81
C ILE A 86 -2.52 -2.74 0.01
N LEU A 87 -3.20 -2.57 -1.12
CA LEU A 87 -3.64 -3.67 -1.96
C LEU A 87 -2.65 -3.88 -3.10
N VAL A 88 -2.07 -5.08 -3.19
CA VAL A 88 -0.94 -5.38 -4.07
C VAL A 88 -1.32 -6.44 -5.10
N TYR A 89 -1.00 -6.17 -6.36
CA TYR A 89 -1.01 -7.16 -7.43
C TYR A 89 0.35 -7.21 -8.14
N ASP A 90 0.58 -8.24 -8.94
CA ASP A 90 1.76 -8.42 -9.77
C ASP A 90 1.45 -7.98 -11.19
N ILE A 91 2.24 -7.06 -11.78
CA ILE A 91 2.01 -6.56 -13.14
C ILE A 91 2.15 -7.67 -14.20
N THR A 92 2.82 -8.78 -13.87
CA THR A 92 3.01 -9.93 -14.74
C THR A 92 1.91 -11.00 -14.57
N SER A 93 0.83 -10.70 -13.81
CA SER A 93 -0.22 -11.66 -13.52
C SER A 93 -1.62 -11.02 -13.58
N GLN A 94 -2.29 -11.23 -14.71
CA GLN A 94 -3.68 -10.82 -14.88
C GLN A 94 -4.61 -11.48 -13.85
N GLU A 95 -4.28 -12.69 -13.38
CA GLU A 95 -5.05 -13.37 -12.33
C GLU A 95 -4.97 -12.61 -11.00
N SER A 96 -3.77 -12.18 -10.59
CA SER A 96 -3.59 -11.41 -9.36
C SER A 96 -4.33 -10.07 -9.40
N PHE A 97 -4.38 -9.44 -10.58
CA PHE A 97 -5.13 -8.20 -10.81
C PHE A 97 -6.65 -8.41 -10.73
N ARG A 98 -7.19 -9.50 -11.30
CA ARG A 98 -8.62 -9.84 -11.17
C ARG A 98 -9.03 -10.09 -9.73
N LYS A 99 -8.14 -10.64 -8.90
CA LYS A 99 -8.39 -10.89 -7.46
C LYS A 99 -8.42 -9.62 -6.62
N VAL A 100 -8.07 -8.45 -7.16
CA VAL A 100 -8.21 -7.15 -6.48
C VAL A 100 -9.66 -6.94 -6.02
N ASP A 101 -10.65 -7.22 -6.88
CA ASP A 101 -12.07 -7.06 -6.54
C ASP A 101 -12.50 -8.00 -5.40
N PHE A 102 -12.01 -9.23 -5.40
CA PHE A 102 -12.24 -10.17 -4.30
C PHE A 102 -11.71 -9.62 -2.97
N TRP A 103 -10.48 -9.09 -2.95
CA TRP A 103 -9.91 -8.54 -1.72
C TRP A 103 -10.65 -7.30 -1.20
N ILE A 104 -11.18 -6.48 -2.10
CA ILE A 104 -12.01 -5.32 -1.74
C ILE A 104 -13.31 -5.79 -1.10
N GLN A 105 -13.97 -6.80 -1.68
CA GLN A 105 -15.20 -7.38 -1.13
C GLN A 105 -14.96 -7.98 0.25
N GLU A 106 -13.87 -8.76 0.42
CA GLU A 106 -13.49 -9.31 1.72
C GLU A 106 -13.21 -8.22 2.76
N LEU A 107 -12.53 -7.14 2.37
CA LEU A 107 -12.29 -6.00 3.25
C LEU A 107 -13.62 -5.39 3.71
N HIS A 108 -14.52 -5.06 2.79
CA HIS A 108 -15.81 -4.44 3.11
C HIS A 108 -16.70 -5.36 3.97
N ASN A 109 -16.66 -6.68 3.73
CA ASN A 109 -17.43 -7.65 4.51
C ASN A 109 -16.95 -7.75 5.97
N LYS A 110 -15.66 -7.48 6.23
CA LYS A 110 -15.05 -7.69 7.55
C LYS A 110 -14.80 -6.42 8.33
N ASN A 111 -14.57 -5.33 7.64
CA ASN A 111 -14.30 -4.03 8.24
C ASN A 111 -14.72 -2.90 7.29
N LYS A 112 -15.91 -2.39 7.51
CA LYS A 112 -16.49 -1.30 6.68
C LYS A 112 -15.75 0.03 6.86
N ASP A 113 -15.09 0.22 7.99
CA ASP A 113 -14.38 1.46 8.34
C ASP A 113 -12.96 1.49 7.74
N SER A 114 -12.39 0.32 7.44
CA SER A 114 -11.08 0.25 6.81
C SER A 114 -11.10 0.73 5.37
N LYS A 115 -10.09 1.48 4.99
CA LYS A 115 -9.96 2.08 3.65
C LYS A 115 -8.81 1.46 2.87
N VAL A 116 -8.99 1.31 1.56
CA VAL A 116 -7.84 1.07 0.66
C VAL A 116 -7.04 2.37 0.57
N LEU A 117 -5.82 2.36 1.12
CA LEU A 117 -4.93 3.53 1.17
C LEU A 117 -4.13 3.68 -0.13
N MET A 118 -3.88 2.56 -0.81
CA MET A 118 -3.08 2.51 -2.03
C MET A 118 -3.36 1.21 -2.80
N LEU A 119 -3.53 1.30 -4.11
CA LEU A 119 -3.42 0.17 -5.03
C LEU A 119 -2.01 0.14 -5.62
N VAL A 120 -1.36 -1.02 -5.60
CA VAL A 120 0.05 -1.16 -6.02
C VAL A 120 0.19 -2.26 -7.06
N GLY A 121 0.75 -1.91 -8.23
CA GLY A 121 1.28 -2.85 -9.21
C GLY A 121 2.75 -3.11 -8.93
N ASN A 122 3.10 -4.28 -8.42
CA ASN A 122 4.49 -4.63 -8.08
C ASN A 122 5.17 -5.43 -9.18
N LYS A 123 6.49 -5.55 -9.09
CA LYS A 123 7.43 -6.26 -9.99
C LYS A 123 7.64 -5.54 -11.33
N THR A 124 7.74 -4.20 -11.31
CA THR A 124 8.05 -3.41 -12.53
C THR A 124 9.42 -3.71 -13.13
N ASP A 125 10.29 -4.40 -12.41
CA ASP A 125 11.55 -4.95 -12.93
C ASP A 125 11.33 -6.06 -13.99
N LEU A 126 10.13 -6.65 -14.06
CA LEU A 126 9.71 -7.65 -15.04
C LEU A 126 8.80 -7.05 -16.13
N ASP A 127 9.06 -5.81 -16.55
CA ASP A 127 8.21 -5.09 -17.51
C ASP A 127 8.07 -5.82 -18.86
N ASN A 128 9.06 -6.61 -19.27
CA ASN A 128 9.00 -7.44 -20.47
C ASN A 128 7.96 -8.58 -20.37
N GLU A 129 7.54 -8.94 -19.17
CA GLU A 129 6.55 -9.99 -18.89
C GLU A 129 5.19 -9.40 -18.50
N ARG A 130 5.01 -8.11 -18.68
CA ARG A 130 3.82 -7.36 -18.26
C ARG A 130 2.55 -7.90 -18.91
N GLU A 131 1.57 -8.24 -18.10
CA GLU A 131 0.20 -8.59 -18.51
C GLU A 131 -0.82 -7.50 -18.16
N VAL A 132 -0.53 -6.67 -17.15
CA VAL A 132 -1.41 -5.58 -16.69
C VAL A 132 -0.76 -4.24 -17.00
N SER A 133 -1.40 -3.45 -17.86
CA SER A 133 -0.89 -2.12 -18.20
C SER A 133 -1.05 -1.12 -17.03
N PHE A 134 -0.21 -0.07 -17.03
CA PHE A 134 -0.32 1.03 -16.08
C PHE A 134 -1.73 1.64 -16.06
N GLN A 135 -2.32 1.85 -17.25
CA GLN A 135 -3.66 2.42 -17.41
C GLN A 135 -4.76 1.54 -16.79
N GLN A 136 -4.62 0.21 -16.87
CA GLN A 136 -5.56 -0.70 -16.20
C GLN A 136 -5.48 -0.57 -14.68
N GLY A 137 -4.27 -0.50 -14.12
CA GLY A 137 -4.05 -0.29 -12.68
C GLY A 137 -4.59 1.06 -12.21
N GLU A 138 -4.27 2.13 -12.93
CA GLU A 138 -4.73 3.49 -12.63
C GLU A 138 -6.26 3.59 -12.70
N LYS A 139 -6.88 3.03 -13.75
CA LYS A 139 -8.34 2.98 -13.88
C LYS A 139 -8.98 2.26 -12.70
N LYS A 140 -8.44 1.10 -12.31
CA LYS A 140 -8.94 0.33 -11.16
C LYS A 140 -8.82 1.12 -9.85
N ALA A 141 -7.70 1.81 -9.62
CA ALA A 141 -7.51 2.65 -8.44
C ALA A 141 -8.52 3.81 -8.39
N ASN A 142 -8.81 4.42 -9.54
CA ASN A 142 -9.84 5.47 -9.64
C ASN A 142 -11.24 4.92 -9.32
N GLU A 143 -11.57 3.71 -9.77
CA GLU A 143 -12.84 3.02 -9.44
C GLU A 143 -12.96 2.75 -7.93
N ILE A 144 -11.85 2.43 -7.27
CA ILE A 144 -11.78 2.17 -5.82
C ILE A 144 -11.78 3.49 -5.03
N GLY A 145 -11.36 4.59 -5.64
CA GLY A 145 -11.17 5.87 -4.98
C GLY A 145 -9.90 5.97 -4.13
N CYS A 146 -8.80 5.35 -4.59
CA CYS A 146 -7.51 5.38 -3.92
C CYS A 146 -6.36 5.76 -4.88
N PRO A 147 -5.21 6.25 -4.38
CA PRO A 147 -4.02 6.45 -5.18
C PRO A 147 -3.49 5.14 -5.78
N PHE A 148 -2.86 5.26 -6.95
CA PHE A 148 -2.16 4.19 -7.64
C PHE A 148 -0.66 4.43 -7.65
N MET A 149 0.12 3.35 -7.56
CA MET A 149 1.57 3.39 -7.73
C MET A 149 2.09 2.06 -8.26
N GLU A 150 3.07 2.11 -9.16
CA GLU A 150 3.82 0.92 -9.55
C GLU A 150 5.16 0.89 -8.80
N THR A 151 5.57 -0.31 -8.40
CA THR A 151 6.75 -0.53 -7.56
C THR A 151 7.57 -1.74 -8.03
N SER A 152 8.83 -1.80 -7.62
CA SER A 152 9.62 -3.03 -7.63
C SER A 152 10.32 -3.23 -6.28
N ALA A 153 9.96 -4.28 -5.59
CA ALA A 153 10.66 -4.67 -4.38
C ALA A 153 12.11 -5.09 -4.67
N LYS A 154 12.40 -5.62 -5.86
CA LYS A 154 13.74 -6.06 -6.27
C LYS A 154 14.68 -4.88 -6.49
N THR A 155 14.25 -3.87 -7.24
CA THR A 155 15.06 -2.69 -7.56
C THR A 155 14.89 -1.55 -6.55
N ASN A 156 14.03 -1.73 -5.54
CA ASN A 156 13.64 -0.70 -4.56
C ASN A 156 12.92 0.51 -5.21
N HIS A 157 12.34 0.32 -6.40
CA HIS A 157 11.64 1.38 -7.11
C HIS A 157 10.33 1.73 -6.41
N ASN A 158 10.14 3.00 -6.05
CA ASN A 158 8.93 3.56 -5.40
C ASN A 158 8.51 2.88 -4.07
N ILE A 159 9.31 1.99 -3.49
CA ILE A 159 8.92 1.27 -2.26
C ILE A 159 8.76 2.23 -1.09
N LYS A 160 9.78 3.05 -0.82
CA LYS A 160 9.73 4.02 0.29
C LYS A 160 8.57 4.99 0.11
N GLU A 161 8.40 5.55 -1.08
CA GLU A 161 7.35 6.51 -1.39
C GLU A 161 5.95 5.92 -1.20
N CYS A 162 5.73 4.69 -1.64
CA CYS A 162 4.47 3.97 -1.49
C CYS A 162 4.04 3.86 -0.02
N PHE A 163 4.94 3.37 0.84
CA PHE A 163 4.63 3.17 2.26
C PHE A 163 4.49 4.49 3.01
N GLU A 164 5.33 5.49 2.73
CA GLU A 164 5.25 6.81 3.34
C GLU A 164 3.95 7.52 2.95
N LYS A 165 3.55 7.47 1.68
CA LYS A 165 2.29 8.05 1.19
C LYS A 165 1.08 7.37 1.82
N ALA A 166 1.04 6.03 1.87
CA ALA A 166 -0.04 5.29 2.53
C ALA A 166 -0.15 5.65 4.03
N SER A 167 0.99 5.76 4.73
CA SER A 167 1.04 6.13 6.14
C SER A 167 0.56 7.56 6.40
N ARG A 168 0.92 8.49 5.51
CA ARG A 168 0.46 9.87 5.60
C ARG A 168 -1.05 9.98 5.36
N ILE A 169 -1.58 9.26 4.37
CA ILE A 169 -3.04 9.21 4.12
C ILE A 169 -3.78 8.69 5.35
N LEU A 170 -3.26 7.64 5.99
CA LEU A 170 -3.88 7.11 7.20
C LEU A 170 -3.83 8.13 8.37
N TYR A 171 -2.69 8.78 8.57
CA TYR A 171 -2.54 9.82 9.60
C TYR A 171 -3.55 10.95 9.39
N LEU A 172 -3.65 11.48 8.17
CA LEU A 172 -4.57 12.58 7.85
C LEU A 172 -6.04 12.20 8.13
N LYS A 173 -6.45 10.98 7.77
CA LYS A 173 -7.80 10.49 8.07
C LYS A 173 -8.07 10.41 9.57
N LYS A 174 -7.12 9.92 10.35
CA LYS A 174 -7.27 9.84 11.82
C LYS A 174 -7.25 11.20 12.48
N SER A 175 -6.45 12.15 12.00
CA SER A 175 -6.41 13.51 12.52
C SER A 175 -7.71 14.27 12.28
N GLU A 176 -8.40 14.00 11.16
CA GLU A 176 -9.73 14.54 10.89
C GLU A 176 -10.80 13.98 11.82
N GLU A 177 -10.76 12.65 12.08
CA GLU A 177 -11.70 12.00 13.01
C GLU A 177 -11.53 12.53 14.45
N ASP A 178 -10.32 12.88 14.86
CA ASP A 178 -10.00 13.47 16.17
C ASP A 178 -10.28 15.00 16.25
N GLY A 179 -10.65 15.65 15.14
CA GLY A 179 -10.98 17.08 15.08
C GLY A 179 -9.78 18.03 15.05
N ASP A 180 -8.58 17.50 14.84
CA ASP A 180 -7.32 18.27 14.90
C ASP A 180 -6.99 19.06 13.61
N ASP A 181 -7.59 18.72 12.43
CA ASP A 181 -7.32 19.42 11.17
C ASP A 181 -8.52 19.37 10.18
N GLN A 182 -9.20 20.51 9.95
CA GLN A 182 -10.28 20.64 8.96
C GLN A 182 -9.80 21.02 7.54
N ASN A 183 -8.52 21.14 7.26
CA ASN A 183 -8.02 21.65 5.98
C ASN A 183 -6.87 20.83 5.43
N ASN A 184 -7.05 19.78 4.60
CA ASN A 184 -6.06 19.40 3.57
C ASN A 184 -6.09 17.97 2.98
N VAL A 185 -7.13 17.15 3.11
CA VAL A 185 -7.02 15.73 2.68
C VAL A 185 -7.20 15.51 1.19
N PHE A 186 -7.97 16.36 0.50
CA PHE A 186 -8.37 16.07 -0.89
C PHE A 186 -7.34 16.48 -1.96
N SER A 187 -6.43 17.42 -1.69
CA SER A 187 -5.49 17.93 -2.69
C SER A 187 -4.22 17.08 -2.87
N LEU A 188 -3.79 16.35 -1.85
CA LEU A 188 -2.53 15.59 -1.87
C LEU A 188 -2.63 14.24 -2.59
N ALA A 189 -3.83 13.71 -2.80
CA ALA A 189 -4.03 12.45 -3.51
C ALA A 189 -3.83 12.58 -5.03
N PHE A 190 -4.01 13.77 -5.60
CA PHE A 190 -4.04 14.01 -7.05
C PHE A 190 -2.86 14.79 -7.63
N ASP A 191 -1.97 15.36 -6.82
CA ASP A 191 -1.00 16.37 -7.29
C ASP A 191 0.33 15.81 -7.84
N SER A 192 0.54 14.48 -7.80
CA SER A 192 1.80 13.88 -8.28
C SER A 192 1.82 13.53 -9.79
N GLN A 193 0.74 13.77 -10.55
CA GLN A 193 0.67 13.36 -11.97
C GLN A 193 0.86 14.50 -13.00
N LYS A 194 1.04 15.77 -12.58
CA LYS A 194 1.13 16.91 -13.53
C LYS A 194 2.53 17.36 -13.93
N LYS A 195 3.59 16.63 -13.64
CA LYS A 195 4.95 16.98 -14.08
C LYS A 195 5.62 15.89 -14.88
N LYS A 196 5.21 15.66 -16.12
CA LYS A 196 6.05 15.24 -17.26
C LYS A 196 5.22 15.25 -18.55
N GLY A 197 4.98 16.42 -19.05
CA GLY A 197 4.44 16.67 -20.39
C GLY A 197 5.04 17.96 -20.92
N GLY A 198 6.37 18.02 -20.96
CA GLY A 198 7.11 19.09 -21.63
C GLY A 198 7.11 18.84 -23.12
N CYS A 199 6.26 19.53 -23.82
CA CYS A 199 6.19 19.59 -25.27
C CYS A 199 7.50 20.15 -25.84
N CYS A 200 8.24 19.35 -26.58
CA CYS A 200 9.22 19.90 -27.56
C CYS A 200 8.43 20.43 -28.74
N SER A 201 8.29 21.72 -28.81
CA SER A 201 7.94 22.43 -30.05
C SER A 201 9.20 22.69 -30.84
N ASP A 202 9.47 21.90 -31.86
CA ASP A 202 10.38 22.26 -32.91
C ASP A 202 9.80 23.43 -33.69
N LYS A 203 10.53 24.53 -33.65
CA LYS A 203 10.42 25.59 -34.64
C LYS A 203 11.51 25.38 -35.65
N LYS A 204 11.07 25.04 -36.85
CA LYS A 204 11.59 25.23 -38.15
C LYS A 204 12.68 24.40 -38.67
#